data_e2f8a626134bfaebd201f991378625dd
#
_entry.id   e2f8a626134bfaebd201f991378625dd
#
_cell.length_a   1.000
_cell.length_b   1.000
_cell.length_c   1.000
_cell.angle_alpha   90.00
_cell.angle_beta   90.00
_cell.angle_gamma   90.00
#
_symmetry.space_group_name_H-M   'P 1'
#
loop_
_entity.id
_entity.type
_entity.pdbx_description
1 polymer ?
#
loop_
_entity_poly.entity_id
_entity_poly.type
_entity_poly.pdbx_seq_one_letter_code
_entity_poly.pdbx_strand_id
1 'polypeptide(L)'
;MMQSKTPATANAEVGSDKTVRSTIKGPAIFLAQFVGKDAPFNQLSSLAKWAADLGYRGIQVPTNDPAIFDLALAATSQAYCDEVRGICQAAGVEISELSTHLQGQLVAVHPAYDELFDQFAPVHLRKNPAARTAWAVEQLKCAAIASQRLGLKAHATFSGALLWHLVYPWPQRPAGLVEQGFAELAKRWLPILDAFAEAGVDLCYEIHPGEDLHDGASFERFLAAVNQHPRANILFDPSHFVLQQLDYLAFIDLYHDRIKMFHVKDAEFRPN
;
A
#
# COMPACT_ATOMS: atom_id res chain seq x y z
N MET A 1 72.45 -1.57 16.51
CA MET A 1 71.34 -2.03 17.37
C MET A 1 70.54 -0.82 17.72
N MET A 2 69.42 -0.59 17.05
CA MET A 2 68.43 0.41 17.42
C MET A 2 67.02 -0.20 17.09
N GLN A 3 66.28 -0.51 18.14
CA GLN A 3 64.92 -1.01 18.06
C GLN A 3 63.98 0.14 17.79
N SER A 4 63.25 0.09 16.70
CA SER A 4 62.14 1.00 16.41
C SER A 4 60.85 0.48 17.04
N LYS A 5 60.26 1.26 17.92
CA LYS A 5 58.93 1.04 18.49
C LYS A 5 57.90 1.58 17.50
N THR A 6 56.99 0.69 17.04
CA THR A 6 55.77 1.05 16.30
C THR A 6 54.71 1.50 17.27
N PRO A 7 53.94 2.57 17.02
CA PRO A 7 52.81 2.95 17.86
C PRO A 7 51.57 2.09 17.51
N ALA A 8 50.87 1.68 18.56
CA ALA A 8 49.60 0.96 18.47
C ALA A 8 48.50 1.89 17.97
N THR A 9 47.84 1.48 16.91
CA THR A 9 46.59 2.08 16.40
C THR A 9 45.42 1.63 17.27
N ALA A 10 44.78 2.59 17.94
CA ALA A 10 43.54 2.37 18.65
C ALA A 10 42.39 2.10 17.65
N ASN A 11 41.85 0.91 17.71
CA ASN A 11 40.60 0.57 17.01
C ASN A 11 39.45 1.29 17.72
N ALA A 12 38.85 2.28 17.08
CA ALA A 12 37.56 2.82 17.47
C ALA A 12 36.49 1.78 17.07
N GLU A 13 35.89 1.14 18.07
CA GLU A 13 34.69 0.35 17.89
C GLU A 13 33.55 1.27 17.45
N VAL A 14 33.16 1.16 16.18
CA VAL A 14 31.91 1.73 15.67
C VAL A 14 30.80 0.90 16.28
N GLY A 15 30.13 1.44 17.30
CA GLY A 15 28.92 0.85 17.88
C GLY A 15 27.86 0.70 16.80
N SER A 16 27.63 -0.52 16.34
CA SER A 16 26.47 -0.86 15.52
C SER A 16 25.23 -0.70 16.39
N ASP A 17 24.49 0.37 16.18
CA ASP A 17 23.13 0.53 16.68
C ASP A 17 22.26 -0.55 16.03
N LYS A 18 22.18 -1.71 16.67
CA LYS A 18 21.24 -2.76 16.34
C LYS A 18 19.87 -2.34 16.85
N THR A 19 19.22 -1.43 16.13
CA THR A 19 17.77 -1.28 16.27
C THR A 19 17.15 -2.64 15.94
N VAL A 20 16.78 -3.37 16.98
CA VAL A 20 16.02 -4.61 16.87
C VAL A 20 14.73 -4.26 16.14
N ARG A 21 14.64 -4.69 14.88
CA ARG A 21 13.40 -4.58 14.12
C ARG A 21 12.36 -5.43 14.85
N SER A 22 11.43 -4.78 15.53
CA SER A 22 10.24 -5.45 16.07
C SER A 22 9.44 -5.95 14.86
N THR A 23 9.45 -7.24 14.62
CA THR A 23 8.54 -7.87 13.67
C THR A 23 7.32 -8.33 14.46
N ILE A 24 6.13 -7.92 14.03
CA ILE A 24 4.86 -8.39 14.60
C ILE A 24 4.85 -9.91 14.47
N LYS A 25 4.79 -10.59 15.59
CA LYS A 25 4.69 -12.05 15.62
C LYS A 25 3.24 -12.46 15.85
N GLY A 26 2.55 -12.78 14.79
CA GLY A 26 1.16 -13.24 14.84
C GLY A 26 0.34 -12.69 13.68
N PRO A 27 -0.93 -13.10 13.58
CA PRO A 27 -1.79 -12.64 12.51
C PRO A 27 -2.14 -11.15 12.67
N ALA A 28 -2.22 -10.45 11.53
CA ALA A 28 -2.80 -9.11 11.43
C ALA A 28 -4.12 -9.17 10.67
N ILE A 29 -5.03 -8.22 10.94
CA ILE A 29 -6.32 -8.13 10.26
C ILE A 29 -6.47 -6.77 9.56
N PHE A 30 -6.96 -6.79 8.31
CA PHE A 30 -7.30 -5.59 7.57
C PHE A 30 -8.67 -5.05 8.02
N LEU A 31 -8.70 -3.84 8.55
CA LEU A 31 -9.90 -3.29 9.20
C LEU A 31 -10.93 -2.71 8.22
N ALA A 32 -10.58 -2.40 6.98
CA ALA A 32 -11.45 -1.66 6.06
C ALA A 32 -12.83 -2.29 5.85
N GLN A 33 -12.92 -3.61 5.82
CA GLN A 33 -14.17 -4.33 5.63
C GLN A 33 -15.08 -4.35 6.88
N PHE A 34 -14.56 -3.95 8.03
CA PHE A 34 -15.30 -3.93 9.30
C PHE A 34 -15.68 -2.51 9.72
N VAL A 35 -15.04 -1.47 9.20
CA VAL A 35 -15.38 -0.08 9.52
C VAL A 35 -16.85 0.20 9.23
N GLY A 36 -17.56 0.71 10.21
CA GLY A 36 -19.00 0.94 10.16
C GLY A 36 -19.44 2.05 11.10
N LYS A 37 -20.77 2.31 11.13
CA LYS A 37 -21.36 3.39 11.94
C LYS A 37 -21.57 3.00 13.40
N ASP A 38 -21.66 1.71 13.68
CA ASP A 38 -22.02 1.18 15.00
C ASP A 38 -20.79 0.63 15.73
N ALA A 39 -20.82 0.71 17.06
CA ALA A 39 -19.79 0.09 17.89
C ALA A 39 -19.79 -1.44 17.71
N PRO A 40 -18.61 -2.08 17.73
CA PRO A 40 -17.26 -1.53 18.00
C PRO A 40 -16.55 -0.97 16.75
N PHE A 41 -17.22 -0.86 15.60
CA PHE A 41 -16.64 -0.67 14.27
C PHE A 41 -16.51 0.80 13.85
N ASN A 42 -16.88 1.73 14.72
CA ASN A 42 -16.94 3.17 14.44
C ASN A 42 -15.78 4.00 15.04
N GLN A 43 -14.85 3.35 15.74
CA GLN A 43 -13.69 4.01 16.35
C GLN A 43 -12.47 3.07 16.36
N LEU A 44 -11.28 3.64 16.19
CA LEU A 44 -10.05 2.86 16.18
C LEU A 44 -9.81 2.10 17.50
N SER A 45 -10.08 2.72 18.65
CA SER A 45 -9.87 2.09 19.97
C SER A 45 -10.71 0.84 20.18
N SER A 46 -11.98 0.87 19.78
CA SER A 46 -12.87 -0.28 19.88
C SER A 46 -12.57 -1.35 18.84
N LEU A 47 -12.20 -0.97 17.62
CA LEU A 47 -11.72 -1.89 16.58
C LEU A 47 -10.43 -2.60 16.99
N ALA A 48 -9.46 -1.87 17.55
CA ALA A 48 -8.20 -2.43 18.03
C ALA A 48 -8.44 -3.45 19.15
N LYS A 49 -9.32 -3.11 20.10
CA LYS A 49 -9.71 -4.05 21.16
C LYS A 49 -10.42 -5.28 20.61
N TRP A 50 -11.37 -5.10 19.69
CA TRP A 50 -12.06 -6.21 19.03
C TRP A 50 -11.10 -7.14 18.30
N ALA A 51 -10.12 -6.61 17.57
CA ALA A 51 -9.10 -7.40 16.90
C ALA A 51 -8.24 -8.18 17.91
N ALA A 52 -7.82 -7.54 19.01
CA ALA A 52 -7.06 -8.19 20.08
C ALA A 52 -7.84 -9.32 20.75
N ASP A 53 -9.13 -9.11 21.05
CA ASP A 53 -10.01 -10.11 21.67
C ASP A 53 -10.18 -11.37 20.77
N LEU A 54 -10.05 -11.21 19.44
CA LEU A 54 -10.01 -12.31 18.47
C LEU A 54 -8.63 -12.97 18.33
N GLY A 55 -7.62 -12.48 19.02
CA GLY A 55 -6.26 -13.05 19.00
C GLY A 55 -5.33 -12.46 17.95
N TYR A 56 -5.74 -11.43 17.22
CA TYR A 56 -4.85 -10.70 16.29
C TYR A 56 -3.77 -9.94 17.06
N ARG A 57 -2.60 -9.82 16.43
CA ARG A 57 -1.45 -9.08 16.97
C ARG A 57 -1.17 -7.80 16.18
N GLY A 58 -1.66 -7.71 14.97
CA GLY A 58 -1.53 -6.54 14.12
C GLY A 58 -2.86 -6.14 13.49
N ILE A 59 -2.93 -4.88 13.09
CA ILE A 59 -4.04 -4.32 12.33
C ILE A 59 -3.52 -3.51 11.16
N GLN A 60 -4.10 -3.71 9.98
CA GLN A 60 -3.93 -2.81 8.84
C GLN A 60 -5.05 -1.77 8.89
N VAL A 61 -4.66 -0.48 8.93
CA VAL A 61 -5.60 0.62 9.16
C VAL A 61 -5.93 1.35 7.86
N PRO A 62 -7.22 1.39 7.44
CA PRO A 62 -7.64 2.17 6.28
C PRO A 62 -7.63 3.68 6.60
N THR A 63 -7.28 4.48 5.58
CA THR A 63 -7.10 5.93 5.72
C THR A 63 -8.22 6.76 5.10
N ASN A 64 -9.30 6.13 4.67
CA ASN A 64 -10.41 6.78 3.97
C ASN A 64 -11.50 7.35 4.90
N ASP A 65 -11.47 7.02 6.18
CA ASP A 65 -12.42 7.52 7.19
C ASP A 65 -11.67 8.24 8.31
N PRO A 66 -11.78 9.58 8.44
CA PRO A 66 -11.10 10.35 9.47
C PRO A 66 -11.59 10.03 10.90
N ALA A 67 -12.75 9.40 11.07
CA ALA A 67 -13.20 8.92 12.38
C ALA A 67 -12.36 7.72 12.88
N ILE A 68 -11.76 6.96 11.97
CA ILE A 68 -10.86 5.85 12.27
C ILE A 68 -9.42 6.32 12.30
N PHE A 69 -9.00 7.09 11.28
CA PHE A 69 -7.65 7.60 11.14
C PHE A 69 -7.62 8.90 10.36
N ASP A 70 -7.30 10.02 11.01
CA ASP A 70 -7.18 11.31 10.35
C ASP A 70 -5.82 11.41 9.64
N LEU A 71 -5.83 11.10 8.34
CA LEU A 71 -4.64 11.07 7.50
C LEU A 71 -3.98 12.44 7.37
N ALA A 72 -4.77 13.51 7.29
CA ALA A 72 -4.24 14.88 7.17
C ALA A 72 -3.53 15.30 8.45
N LEU A 73 -4.12 14.98 9.59
CA LEU A 73 -3.51 15.24 10.90
C LEU A 73 -2.26 14.37 11.10
N ALA A 74 -2.30 13.09 10.73
CA ALA A 74 -1.15 12.19 10.81
C ALA A 74 0.05 12.66 9.96
N ALA A 75 -0.22 13.23 8.78
CA ALA A 75 0.83 13.78 7.92
C ALA A 75 1.50 15.04 8.50
N THR A 76 0.87 15.74 9.45
CA THR A 76 1.38 17.00 10.01
C THR A 76 1.78 16.91 11.48
N SER A 77 1.27 15.93 12.24
CA SER A 77 1.45 15.82 13.69
C SER A 77 2.08 14.49 14.11
N GLN A 78 3.31 14.53 14.65
CA GLN A 78 3.91 13.37 15.30
C GLN A 78 3.16 12.97 16.57
N ALA A 79 2.67 13.94 17.33
CA ALA A 79 1.93 13.69 18.57
C ALA A 79 0.65 12.87 18.31
N TYR A 80 -0.07 13.16 17.21
CA TYR A 80 -1.22 12.36 16.80
C TYR A 80 -0.81 10.92 16.42
N CYS A 81 0.27 10.74 15.68
CA CYS A 81 0.76 9.40 15.35
C CYS A 81 1.18 8.62 16.62
N ASP A 82 1.75 9.30 17.61
CA ASP A 82 2.12 8.69 18.89
C ASP A 82 0.88 8.30 19.71
N GLU A 83 -0.17 9.13 19.70
CA GLU A 83 -1.47 8.82 20.31
C GLU A 83 -2.11 7.60 19.66
N VAL A 84 -2.18 7.57 18.34
CA VAL A 84 -2.74 6.42 17.57
C VAL A 84 -2.00 5.13 17.89
N ARG A 85 -0.66 5.16 17.94
CA ARG A 85 0.13 3.99 18.37
C ARG A 85 -0.18 3.59 19.82
N GLY A 86 -0.30 4.56 20.70
CA GLY A 86 -0.64 4.33 22.10
C GLY A 86 -2.00 3.64 22.28
N ILE A 87 -3.02 4.05 21.51
CA ILE A 87 -4.34 3.41 21.48
C ILE A 87 -4.23 1.94 21.07
N CYS A 88 -3.50 1.65 20.00
CA CYS A 88 -3.32 0.27 19.53
C CYS A 88 -2.55 -0.59 20.54
N GLN A 89 -1.45 -0.07 21.09
CA GLN A 89 -0.63 -0.76 22.10
C GLN A 89 -1.43 -1.04 23.38
N ALA A 90 -2.26 -0.09 23.84
CA ALA A 90 -3.13 -0.27 25.00
C ALA A 90 -4.17 -1.38 24.78
N ALA A 91 -4.59 -1.60 23.55
CA ALA A 91 -5.47 -2.70 23.16
C ALA A 91 -4.73 -4.04 22.98
N GLY A 92 -3.38 -4.05 22.90
CA GLY A 92 -2.56 -5.24 22.71
C GLY A 92 -2.30 -5.61 21.25
N VAL A 93 -2.46 -4.68 20.33
CA VAL A 93 -2.15 -4.82 18.89
C VAL A 93 -1.18 -3.75 18.43
N GLU A 94 -0.50 -4.01 17.30
CA GLU A 94 0.35 -3.04 16.62
C GLU A 94 -0.25 -2.69 15.26
N ILE A 95 0.06 -1.49 14.74
CA ILE A 95 -0.27 -1.16 13.35
C ILE A 95 0.75 -1.86 12.46
N SER A 96 0.28 -2.79 11.62
CA SER A 96 1.13 -3.45 10.64
C SER A 96 1.44 -2.52 9.47
N GLU A 97 0.42 -1.90 8.89
CA GLU A 97 0.51 -0.91 7.82
C GLU A 97 -0.72 0.00 7.78
N LEU A 98 -0.59 1.13 7.09
CA LEU A 98 -1.73 1.89 6.60
C LEU A 98 -2.14 1.41 5.20
N SER A 99 -3.39 1.67 4.82
CA SER A 99 -3.87 1.37 3.47
C SER A 99 -4.66 2.51 2.85
N THR A 100 -4.37 2.76 1.56
CA THR A 100 -5.05 3.76 0.71
C THR A 100 -5.73 3.12 -0.49
N HIS A 101 -6.30 1.92 -0.37
CA HIS A 101 -6.93 1.24 -1.50
C HIS A 101 -7.96 2.12 -2.21
N LEU A 102 -8.88 2.75 -1.46
CA LEU A 102 -9.92 3.60 -2.06
C LEU A 102 -9.37 4.87 -2.70
N GLN A 103 -8.32 5.49 -2.13
CA GLN A 103 -7.67 6.65 -2.71
C GLN A 103 -6.79 6.26 -3.90
N GLY A 104 -6.06 5.14 -3.81
CA GLY A 104 -5.17 4.64 -4.84
C GLY A 104 -5.88 4.37 -6.17
N GLN A 105 -7.05 3.72 -6.12
CA GLN A 105 -7.84 3.48 -7.33
C GLN A 105 -8.30 4.79 -8.02
N LEU A 106 -8.34 5.92 -7.32
CA LEU A 106 -8.72 7.22 -7.89
C LEU A 106 -7.55 7.97 -8.56
N VAL A 107 -6.33 7.48 -8.42
CA VAL A 107 -5.15 8.03 -9.13
C VAL A 107 -5.29 7.85 -10.63
N ALA A 108 -5.87 6.72 -11.06
CA ALA A 108 -6.08 6.41 -12.46
C ALA A 108 -7.48 5.82 -12.67
N VAL A 109 -8.39 6.61 -13.23
CA VAL A 109 -9.75 6.21 -13.56
C VAL A 109 -9.99 6.43 -15.05
N HIS A 110 -10.49 5.41 -15.74
CA HIS A 110 -10.91 5.58 -17.12
C HIS A 110 -12.19 6.44 -17.19
N PRO A 111 -12.29 7.41 -18.13
CA PRO A 111 -13.40 8.37 -18.18
C PRO A 111 -14.81 7.74 -18.23
N ALA A 112 -14.94 6.57 -18.83
CA ALA A 112 -16.23 5.85 -18.89
C ALA A 112 -16.77 5.43 -17.50
N TYR A 113 -15.92 5.42 -16.48
CA TYR A 113 -16.25 4.99 -15.11
C TYR A 113 -16.21 6.13 -14.08
N ASP A 114 -15.96 7.36 -14.52
CA ASP A 114 -15.82 8.52 -13.62
C ASP A 114 -16.98 8.67 -12.64
N GLU A 115 -18.21 8.54 -13.11
CA GLU A 115 -19.40 8.67 -12.26
C GLU A 115 -19.49 7.58 -11.20
N LEU A 116 -19.10 6.34 -11.54
CA LEU A 116 -19.10 5.22 -10.59
C LEU A 116 -18.03 5.41 -9.50
N PHE A 117 -16.87 5.91 -9.86
CA PHE A 117 -15.76 6.15 -8.93
C PHE A 117 -15.92 7.40 -8.08
N ASP A 118 -16.84 8.30 -8.42
CA ASP A 118 -17.15 9.48 -7.58
C ASP A 118 -17.62 9.12 -6.17
N GLN A 119 -18.20 7.92 -5.97
CA GLN A 119 -18.62 7.46 -4.64
C GLN A 119 -17.46 7.30 -3.64
N PHE A 120 -16.24 7.07 -4.12
CA PHE A 120 -15.03 6.90 -3.30
C PHE A 120 -14.34 8.21 -2.97
N ALA A 121 -14.81 9.32 -3.54
CA ALA A 121 -14.27 10.66 -3.31
C ALA A 121 -15.17 11.47 -2.37
N PRO A 122 -14.60 12.47 -1.67
CA PRO A 122 -15.39 13.46 -0.94
C PRO A 122 -16.47 14.10 -1.82
N VAL A 123 -17.63 14.38 -1.22
CA VAL A 123 -18.82 14.86 -1.94
C VAL A 123 -18.53 16.11 -2.80
N HIS A 124 -17.71 17.02 -2.29
CA HIS A 124 -17.36 18.27 -2.98
C HIS A 124 -16.45 18.11 -4.21
N LEU A 125 -15.86 16.91 -4.41
CA LEU A 125 -14.99 16.57 -5.56
C LEU A 125 -15.74 15.77 -6.63
N ARG A 126 -16.95 15.32 -6.37
CA ARG A 126 -17.75 14.55 -7.30
C ARG A 126 -18.02 15.33 -8.58
N LYS A 127 -18.12 14.64 -9.70
CA LYS A 127 -18.29 15.23 -11.06
C LYS A 127 -17.13 16.13 -11.51
N ASN A 128 -15.99 16.05 -10.82
CA ASN A 128 -14.77 16.72 -11.21
C ASN A 128 -13.58 15.75 -11.20
N PRO A 129 -13.41 14.93 -12.26
CA PRO A 129 -12.37 13.91 -12.33
C PRO A 129 -10.96 14.44 -12.08
N ALA A 130 -10.64 15.64 -12.60
CA ALA A 130 -9.31 16.23 -12.41
C ALA A 130 -9.05 16.58 -10.94
N ALA A 131 -10.00 17.20 -10.25
CA ALA A 131 -9.88 17.52 -8.83
C ALA A 131 -9.85 16.27 -7.96
N ARG A 132 -10.64 15.23 -8.32
CA ARG A 132 -10.63 13.93 -7.65
C ARG A 132 -9.27 13.25 -7.74
N THR A 133 -8.67 13.20 -8.94
CA THR A 133 -7.34 12.62 -9.14
C THR A 133 -6.27 13.42 -8.39
N ALA A 134 -6.29 14.76 -8.44
CA ALA A 134 -5.35 15.59 -7.70
C ALA A 134 -5.45 15.34 -6.18
N TRP A 135 -6.67 15.27 -5.65
CA TRP A 135 -6.91 14.91 -4.25
C TRP A 135 -6.35 13.53 -3.90
N ALA A 136 -6.59 12.51 -4.74
CA ALA A 136 -6.07 11.17 -4.51
C ALA A 136 -4.54 11.15 -4.44
N VAL A 137 -3.86 11.84 -5.35
CA VAL A 137 -2.39 11.99 -5.34
C VAL A 137 -1.91 12.61 -4.02
N GLU A 138 -2.54 13.69 -3.56
CA GLU A 138 -2.16 14.31 -2.28
C GLU A 138 -2.44 13.39 -1.07
N GLN A 139 -3.53 12.60 -1.09
CA GLN A 139 -3.79 11.60 -0.04
C GLN A 139 -2.66 10.56 0.03
N LEU A 140 -2.18 10.06 -1.12
CA LEU A 140 -1.07 9.10 -1.17
C LEU A 140 0.23 9.71 -0.63
N LYS A 141 0.52 10.97 -0.96
CA LYS A 141 1.70 11.68 -0.42
C LYS A 141 1.59 11.89 1.11
N CYS A 142 0.41 12.28 1.60
CA CYS A 142 0.15 12.34 3.03
C CYS A 142 0.35 10.97 3.70
N ALA A 143 -0.08 9.89 3.04
CA ALA A 143 0.06 8.53 3.54
C ALA A 143 1.54 8.09 3.64
N ALA A 144 2.41 8.52 2.73
CA ALA A 144 3.84 8.29 2.83
C ALA A 144 4.42 8.90 4.13
N ILE A 145 4.10 10.18 4.40
CA ILE A 145 4.55 10.89 5.60
C ILE A 145 3.96 10.27 6.88
N ALA A 146 2.66 9.95 6.88
CA ALA A 146 1.99 9.32 8.02
C ALA A 146 2.60 7.94 8.33
N SER A 147 2.87 7.12 7.29
CA SER A 147 3.53 5.83 7.44
C SER A 147 4.94 5.98 8.05
N GLN A 148 5.73 6.95 7.59
CA GLN A 148 7.04 7.27 8.16
C GLN A 148 6.94 7.67 9.64
N ARG A 149 6.02 8.57 10.00
CA ARG A 149 5.81 9.04 11.39
C ARG A 149 5.38 7.91 12.32
N LEU A 150 4.59 6.96 11.83
CA LEU A 150 4.21 5.76 12.55
C LEU A 150 5.34 4.71 12.63
N GLY A 151 6.46 4.92 11.91
CA GLY A 151 7.58 3.99 11.88
C GLY A 151 7.34 2.77 10.99
N LEU A 152 6.32 2.80 10.12
CA LEU A 152 5.97 1.73 9.20
C LEU A 152 6.97 1.62 8.06
N LYS A 153 7.10 0.44 7.49
CA LYS A 153 8.04 0.15 6.38
C LYS A 153 7.37 -0.08 5.05
N ALA A 154 6.07 -0.41 5.08
CA ALA A 154 5.26 -0.70 3.90
C ALA A 154 3.89 -0.03 4.02
N HIS A 155 3.25 0.22 2.88
CA HIS A 155 1.94 0.84 2.75
C HIS A 155 1.18 0.17 1.61
N ALA A 156 -0.08 -0.20 1.85
CA ALA A 156 -0.92 -0.91 0.89
C ALA A 156 -1.77 0.04 0.02
N THR A 157 -1.89 -0.26 -1.28
CA THR A 157 -2.72 0.54 -2.19
C THR A 157 -3.21 -0.25 -3.40
N PHE A 158 -4.20 0.30 -4.12
CA PHE A 158 -4.53 -0.09 -5.49
C PHE A 158 -3.85 0.83 -6.51
N SER A 159 -3.74 0.36 -7.76
CA SER A 159 -3.10 1.12 -8.85
C SER A 159 -4.04 2.09 -9.58
N GLY A 160 -5.33 1.82 -9.53
CA GLY A 160 -6.29 2.37 -10.48
C GLY A 160 -6.31 1.63 -11.81
N ALA A 161 -7.25 1.97 -12.66
CA ALA A 161 -7.51 1.25 -13.90
C ALA A 161 -7.82 2.18 -15.08
N LEU A 162 -6.88 2.28 -16.00
CA LEU A 162 -7.08 2.89 -17.33
C LEU A 162 -7.34 1.83 -18.41
N LEU A 163 -6.83 0.62 -18.22
CA LEU A 163 -6.75 -0.44 -19.22
C LEU A 163 -7.50 -1.72 -18.85
N TRP A 164 -7.80 -1.96 -17.58
CA TRP A 164 -8.43 -3.22 -17.13
C TRP A 164 -9.66 -3.60 -17.94
N HIS A 165 -10.57 -2.66 -18.21
CA HIS A 165 -11.78 -2.90 -18.99
C HIS A 165 -11.52 -3.20 -20.48
N LEU A 166 -10.25 -3.10 -20.93
CA LEU A 166 -9.78 -3.45 -22.26
C LEU A 166 -8.97 -4.76 -22.29
N VAL A 167 -8.95 -5.53 -21.20
CA VAL A 167 -8.22 -6.81 -21.14
C VAL A 167 -8.72 -7.79 -22.19
N TYR A 168 -10.04 -7.80 -22.46
CA TYR A 168 -10.65 -8.66 -23.48
C TYR A 168 -11.58 -7.85 -24.40
N PRO A 169 -11.03 -6.96 -25.27
CA PRO A 169 -11.85 -6.08 -26.09
C PRO A 169 -12.31 -6.74 -27.39
N TRP A 170 -13.50 -6.31 -27.85
CA TRP A 170 -13.99 -6.59 -29.18
C TRP A 170 -14.66 -5.32 -29.78
N PRO A 171 -14.23 -4.81 -30.94
CA PRO A 171 -13.05 -5.23 -31.74
C PRO A 171 -11.73 -5.07 -30.97
N GLN A 172 -10.66 -5.58 -31.57
CA GLN A 172 -9.32 -5.56 -30.92
C GLN A 172 -8.86 -4.14 -30.60
N ARG A 173 -8.04 -4.03 -29.58
CA ARG A 173 -7.43 -2.77 -29.16
C ARG A 173 -6.63 -2.11 -30.29
N PRO A 174 -6.72 -0.78 -30.44
CA PRO A 174 -5.80 -0.04 -31.31
C PRO A 174 -4.33 -0.30 -30.93
N ALA A 175 -3.45 -0.28 -31.90
CA ALA A 175 -2.01 -0.36 -31.68
C ALA A 175 -1.53 0.79 -30.78
N GLY A 176 -0.66 0.51 -29.82
CA GLY A 176 -0.09 1.50 -28.90
C GLY A 176 -0.98 1.89 -27.71
N LEU A 177 -2.21 1.41 -27.63
CA LEU A 177 -3.13 1.77 -26.52
C LEU A 177 -2.59 1.32 -25.16
N VAL A 178 -2.04 0.11 -25.08
CA VAL A 178 -1.48 -0.43 -23.81
C VAL A 178 -0.27 0.35 -23.36
N GLU A 179 0.64 0.63 -24.29
CA GLU A 179 1.85 1.41 -24.04
C GLU A 179 1.53 2.83 -23.55
N GLN A 180 0.55 3.48 -24.19
CA GLN A 180 0.06 4.80 -23.78
C GLN A 180 -0.58 4.78 -22.40
N GLY A 181 -1.38 3.75 -22.11
CA GLY A 181 -2.00 3.57 -20.79
C GLY A 181 -0.97 3.43 -19.66
N PHE A 182 0.04 2.56 -19.85
CA PHE A 182 1.11 2.42 -18.84
C PHE A 182 2.00 3.65 -18.74
N ALA A 183 2.24 4.39 -19.82
CA ALA A 183 2.94 5.67 -19.76
C ALA A 183 2.17 6.72 -18.95
N GLU A 184 0.85 6.81 -19.14
CA GLU A 184 0.00 7.70 -18.35
C GLU A 184 -0.08 7.25 -16.88
N LEU A 185 -0.20 5.95 -16.62
CA LEU A 185 -0.18 5.39 -15.27
C LEU A 185 1.12 5.76 -14.56
N ALA A 186 2.27 5.52 -15.20
CA ALA A 186 3.58 5.87 -14.65
C ALA A 186 3.71 7.37 -14.36
N LYS A 187 3.27 8.24 -15.26
CA LYS A 187 3.27 9.69 -15.07
C LYS A 187 2.52 10.11 -13.81
N ARG A 188 1.40 9.44 -13.49
CA ARG A 188 0.61 9.74 -12.29
C ARG A 188 1.26 9.20 -11.02
N TRP A 189 1.88 8.02 -11.09
CA TRP A 189 2.45 7.35 -9.93
C TRP A 189 3.87 7.78 -9.57
N LEU A 190 4.70 8.23 -10.52
CA LEU A 190 6.07 8.66 -10.22
C LEU A 190 6.17 9.69 -9.09
N PRO A 191 5.38 10.80 -9.06
CA PRO A 191 5.46 11.76 -7.97
C PRO A 191 5.02 11.20 -6.60
N ILE A 192 4.20 10.16 -6.60
CA ILE A 192 3.79 9.44 -5.38
C ILE A 192 4.92 8.52 -4.92
N LEU A 193 5.50 7.75 -5.84
CA LEU A 193 6.63 6.87 -5.56
C LEU A 193 7.84 7.64 -5.01
N ASP A 194 8.11 8.84 -5.56
CA ASP A 194 9.15 9.74 -5.05
C ASP A 194 8.88 10.16 -3.60
N ALA A 195 7.63 10.51 -3.25
CA ALA A 195 7.24 10.84 -1.87
C ALA A 195 7.42 9.64 -0.92
N PHE A 196 7.11 8.43 -1.37
CA PHE A 196 7.35 7.21 -0.61
C PHE A 196 8.87 6.91 -0.47
N ALA A 197 9.68 7.27 -1.46
CA ALA A 197 11.13 7.17 -1.37
C ALA A 197 11.71 8.13 -0.33
N GLU A 198 11.26 9.38 -0.31
CA GLU A 198 11.65 10.37 0.69
C GLU A 198 11.25 9.93 2.11
N ALA A 199 10.07 9.32 2.25
CA ALA A 199 9.60 8.78 3.50
C ALA A 199 10.31 7.49 3.95
N GLY A 200 11.03 6.81 3.05
CA GLY A 200 11.68 5.53 3.33
C GLY A 200 10.70 4.35 3.51
N VAL A 201 9.51 4.43 2.88
CA VAL A 201 8.42 3.46 2.97
C VAL A 201 8.22 2.78 1.61
N ASP A 202 8.00 1.47 1.60
CA ASP A 202 7.67 0.72 0.40
C ASP A 202 6.17 0.88 0.06
N LEU A 203 5.86 1.25 -1.17
CA LEU A 203 4.48 1.30 -1.66
C LEU A 203 4.14 -0.04 -2.31
N CYS A 204 3.17 -0.74 -1.76
CA CYS A 204 2.81 -2.09 -2.13
C CYS A 204 1.46 -2.09 -2.86
N TYR A 205 1.50 -2.32 -4.16
CA TYR A 205 0.30 -2.47 -4.98
C TYR A 205 -0.29 -3.86 -4.80
N GLU A 206 -1.56 -3.94 -4.42
CA GLU A 206 -2.28 -5.21 -4.46
C GLU A 206 -2.49 -5.61 -5.92
N ILE A 207 -1.98 -6.77 -6.30
CA ILE A 207 -2.19 -7.35 -7.63
C ILE A 207 -3.61 -7.90 -7.67
N HIS A 208 -4.51 -7.15 -8.30
CA HIS A 208 -5.96 -7.33 -8.13
C HIS A 208 -6.72 -7.23 -9.45
N PRO A 209 -7.64 -8.17 -9.76
CA PRO A 209 -8.54 -8.04 -10.90
C PRO A 209 -9.39 -6.77 -10.76
N GLY A 210 -9.53 -6.02 -11.85
CA GLY A 210 -10.18 -4.71 -11.84
C GLY A 210 -9.21 -3.54 -11.75
N GLU A 211 -7.94 -3.80 -11.47
CA GLU A 211 -6.84 -2.84 -11.46
C GLU A 211 -5.95 -3.00 -12.70
N ASP A 212 -5.19 -1.97 -13.07
CA ASP A 212 -4.21 -2.12 -14.17
C ASP A 212 -3.06 -3.07 -13.80
N LEU A 213 -2.72 -3.15 -12.51
CA LEU A 213 -1.76 -4.13 -11.98
C LEU A 213 -2.51 -5.38 -11.49
N HIS A 214 -2.81 -6.31 -12.39
CA HIS A 214 -3.63 -7.48 -12.11
C HIS A 214 -2.91 -8.83 -12.27
N ASP A 215 -1.70 -8.80 -12.84
CA ASP A 215 -0.84 -9.97 -13.02
C ASP A 215 0.64 -9.57 -13.08
N GLY A 216 1.53 -10.56 -13.24
CA GLY A 216 2.96 -10.31 -13.33
C GLY A 216 3.35 -9.47 -14.54
N ALA A 217 2.75 -9.73 -15.70
CA ALA A 217 3.08 -9.01 -16.93
C ALA A 217 2.69 -7.53 -16.87
N SER A 218 1.55 -7.21 -16.27
CA SER A 218 1.11 -5.83 -16.04
C SER A 218 2.02 -5.12 -15.02
N PHE A 219 2.44 -5.81 -13.96
CA PHE A 219 3.39 -5.27 -12.99
C PHE A 219 4.77 -4.99 -13.61
N GLU A 220 5.30 -5.90 -14.44
CA GLU A 220 6.57 -5.68 -15.16
C GLU A 220 6.52 -4.49 -16.11
N ARG A 221 5.40 -4.31 -16.84
CA ARG A 221 5.18 -3.13 -17.70
C ARG A 221 5.19 -1.84 -16.90
N PHE A 222 4.53 -1.84 -15.76
CA PHE A 222 4.52 -0.69 -14.86
C PHE A 222 5.93 -0.41 -14.32
N LEU A 223 6.64 -1.43 -13.83
CA LEU A 223 8.03 -1.28 -13.34
C LEU A 223 8.94 -0.69 -14.41
N ALA A 224 8.83 -1.16 -15.66
CA ALA A 224 9.59 -0.60 -16.77
C ALA A 224 9.24 0.88 -16.99
N ALA A 225 7.95 1.23 -16.95
CA ALA A 225 7.48 2.60 -17.18
C ALA A 225 7.87 3.57 -16.04
N VAL A 226 8.02 3.09 -14.80
CA VAL A 226 8.51 3.87 -13.65
C VAL A 226 10.02 3.69 -13.41
N ASN A 227 10.79 3.28 -14.43
CA ASN A 227 12.24 3.11 -14.36
C ASN A 227 12.72 2.20 -13.22
N GLN A 228 12.04 1.09 -12.98
CA GLN A 228 12.32 0.12 -11.89
C GLN A 228 12.35 0.77 -10.51
N HIS A 229 11.48 1.76 -10.28
CA HIS A 229 11.48 2.53 -9.04
C HIS A 229 11.53 1.63 -7.81
N PRO A 230 12.45 1.85 -6.82
CA PRO A 230 12.70 0.92 -5.73
C PRO A 230 11.52 0.80 -4.75
N ARG A 231 10.62 1.80 -4.73
CA ARG A 231 9.43 1.79 -3.85
C ARG A 231 8.18 1.22 -4.53
N ALA A 232 8.23 0.85 -5.81
CA ALA A 232 7.16 0.11 -6.47
C ALA A 232 7.27 -1.38 -6.12
N ASN A 233 6.49 -1.83 -5.15
CA ASN A 233 6.51 -3.17 -4.58
C ASN A 233 5.13 -3.81 -4.62
N ILE A 234 5.00 -5.06 -4.15
CA ILE A 234 3.82 -5.88 -4.27
C ILE A 234 3.22 -6.17 -2.90
N LEU A 235 1.91 -5.96 -2.79
CA LEU A 235 1.05 -6.65 -1.84
C LEU A 235 0.50 -7.89 -2.56
N PHE A 236 0.82 -9.07 -2.05
CA PHE A 236 0.43 -10.34 -2.65
C PHE A 236 -0.79 -10.94 -1.94
N ASP A 237 -1.87 -11.13 -2.70
CA ASP A 237 -3.08 -11.82 -2.26
C ASP A 237 -3.32 -13.04 -3.16
N PRO A 238 -3.08 -14.26 -2.69
CA PRO A 238 -3.20 -15.47 -3.50
C PRO A 238 -4.62 -15.70 -4.02
N SER A 239 -5.65 -15.22 -3.32
CA SER A 239 -7.04 -15.42 -3.72
C SER A 239 -7.34 -14.82 -5.10
N HIS A 240 -6.73 -13.68 -5.43
CA HIS A 240 -6.91 -13.03 -6.73
C HIS A 240 -6.27 -13.80 -7.86
N PHE A 241 -5.19 -14.53 -7.58
CA PHE A 241 -4.55 -15.44 -8.55
C PHE A 241 -5.40 -16.68 -8.81
N VAL A 242 -5.96 -17.28 -7.75
CA VAL A 242 -6.89 -18.42 -7.87
C VAL A 242 -8.09 -18.02 -8.73
N LEU A 243 -8.70 -16.85 -8.49
CA LEU A 243 -9.84 -16.36 -9.26
C LEU A 243 -9.51 -16.11 -10.74
N GLN A 244 -8.29 -15.69 -11.05
CA GLN A 244 -7.80 -15.46 -12.40
C GLN A 244 -7.19 -16.72 -13.04
N GLN A 245 -7.16 -17.85 -12.33
CA GLN A 245 -6.53 -19.11 -12.75
C GLN A 245 -5.04 -18.94 -13.07
N LEU A 246 -4.34 -18.09 -12.34
CA LEU A 246 -2.91 -17.86 -12.44
C LEU A 246 -2.15 -18.75 -11.45
N ASP A 247 -0.92 -19.12 -11.80
CA ASP A 247 -0.03 -19.88 -10.91
C ASP A 247 0.54 -18.94 -9.83
N TYR A 248 -0.08 -18.97 -8.64
CA TYR A 248 0.30 -18.12 -7.52
C TYR A 248 1.63 -18.52 -6.88
N LEU A 249 2.06 -19.78 -7.01
CA LEU A 249 3.37 -20.22 -6.51
C LEU A 249 4.49 -19.76 -7.42
N ALA A 250 4.34 -19.95 -8.74
CA ALA A 250 5.29 -19.42 -9.71
C ALA A 250 5.42 -17.88 -9.61
N PHE A 251 4.34 -17.18 -9.28
CA PHE A 251 4.40 -15.73 -9.06
C PHE A 251 5.30 -15.37 -7.87
N ILE A 252 5.22 -16.11 -6.75
CA ILE A 252 6.11 -15.89 -5.60
C ILE A 252 7.57 -16.13 -6.02
N ASP A 253 7.86 -17.20 -6.74
CA ASP A 253 9.22 -17.53 -7.19
C ASP A 253 9.80 -16.42 -8.08
N LEU A 254 8.98 -15.82 -8.94
CA LEU A 254 9.41 -14.77 -9.87
C LEU A 254 9.58 -13.39 -9.19
N TYR A 255 8.72 -13.06 -8.22
CA TYR A 255 8.60 -11.69 -7.70
C TYR A 255 8.90 -11.56 -6.20
N HIS A 256 9.44 -12.59 -5.52
CA HIS A 256 9.70 -12.58 -4.07
C HIS A 256 10.49 -11.34 -3.60
N ASP A 257 11.42 -10.83 -4.39
CA ASP A 257 12.20 -9.63 -4.07
C ASP A 257 11.34 -8.35 -3.99
N ARG A 258 10.20 -8.33 -4.67
CA ARG A 258 9.24 -7.22 -4.69
C ARG A 258 8.04 -7.43 -3.78
N ILE A 259 7.79 -8.64 -3.33
CA ILE A 259 6.70 -8.91 -2.38
C ILE A 259 7.14 -8.44 -0.99
N LYS A 260 6.47 -7.39 -0.48
CA LYS A 260 6.73 -6.80 0.84
C LYS A 260 5.58 -7.00 1.81
N MET A 261 4.42 -7.38 1.31
CA MET A 261 3.20 -7.58 2.08
C MET A 261 2.41 -8.79 1.56
N PHE A 262 1.65 -9.40 2.46
CA PHE A 262 0.72 -10.50 2.13
C PHE A 262 -0.66 -10.22 2.71
N HIS A 263 -1.70 -10.40 1.88
CA HIS A 263 -3.04 -10.68 2.36
C HIS A 263 -3.26 -12.19 2.29
N VAL A 264 -3.28 -12.86 3.43
CA VAL A 264 -3.47 -14.32 3.49
C VAL A 264 -4.97 -14.61 3.43
N LYS A 265 -5.48 -14.60 2.21
CA LYS A 265 -6.89 -14.82 1.90
C LYS A 265 -7.03 -16.05 1.00
N ASP A 266 -8.05 -16.84 1.24
CA ASP A 266 -8.35 -18.06 0.48
C ASP A 266 -9.45 -17.83 -0.55
N ALA A 267 -9.41 -18.62 -1.64
CA ALA A 267 -10.44 -18.64 -2.66
C ALA A 267 -10.52 -20.02 -3.32
N GLU A 268 -11.69 -20.36 -3.80
CA GLU A 268 -11.95 -21.57 -4.57
C GLU A 268 -12.51 -21.24 -5.94
N PHE A 269 -11.91 -21.78 -6.98
CA PHE A 269 -12.45 -21.73 -8.34
C PHE A 269 -13.31 -22.96 -8.60
N ARG A 270 -14.59 -22.78 -8.88
CA ARG A 270 -15.54 -23.83 -9.23
C ARG A 270 -15.97 -23.69 -10.67
N PRO A 271 -15.36 -24.43 -11.62
CA PRO A 271 -15.71 -24.37 -13.03
C PRO A 271 -16.98 -25.22 -13.24
N ASN A 272 -18.15 -24.61 -13.35
CA ASN A 272 -19.42 -25.26 -13.71
C ASN A 272 -20.11 -24.51 -14.82
#